data_1ed733d61bd1ad7fb59c019bf7b42c16
#
_entry.id   1ed733d61bd1ad7fb59c019bf7b42c16
#
_cell.length_a   1.000
_cell.length_b   1.000
_cell.length_c   1.000
_cell.angle_alpha   90.00
_cell.angle_beta   90.00
_cell.angle_gamma   90.00
#
_symmetry.space_group_name_H-M   'P 1'
#
loop_
_entity.id
_entity.type
_entity.pdbx_description
1 polymer ?
#
loop_
_entity_poly.entity_id
_entity_poly.type
_entity_poly.pdbx_seq_one_letter_code
_entity_poly.pdbx_strand_id
1 'polypeptide(L)'
;MGSILLVEPDTFTSDEWSAAIDAAGHSVLTASGMREALRLVREGGIDVVVIDLYDTRAGVAELARGMAALPDAPPIVLISGSPAAPTFSARIGAASFLPKPCEASEVVAAVGRLLGRLRPVRIVEDDLVIPERRLG
;
A
#
# COMPACT_ATOMS: atom_id res chain seq x y z
N MET A 1 9.47 8.57 -3.33
CA MET A 1 9.94 7.20 -3.53
C MET A 1 9.77 6.39 -2.27
N GLY A 2 9.29 5.17 -2.37
CA GLY A 2 9.07 4.32 -1.21
C GLY A 2 9.36 2.87 -1.52
N SER A 3 9.30 2.03 -0.48
CA SER A 3 9.45 0.58 -0.58
C SER A 3 8.07 -0.05 -0.48
N ILE A 4 7.66 -0.72 -1.53
CA ILE A 4 6.32 -1.26 -1.68
C ILE A 4 6.39 -2.79 -1.63
N LEU A 5 5.53 -3.39 -0.83
CA LEU A 5 5.37 -4.84 -0.83
C LEU A 5 4.09 -5.15 -1.59
N LEU A 6 4.23 -5.92 -2.67
CA LEU A 6 3.09 -6.36 -3.47
C LEU A 6 2.81 -7.81 -3.17
N VAL A 7 1.62 -8.10 -2.68
CA VAL A 7 1.18 -9.45 -2.37
C VAL A 7 0.19 -9.88 -3.43
N GLU A 8 0.65 -10.72 -4.34
CA GLU A 8 -0.13 -11.14 -5.49
C GLU A 8 0.29 -12.55 -5.89
N PRO A 9 -0.60 -13.53 -5.75
CA PRO A 9 -0.24 -14.92 -6.10
C PRO A 9 -0.11 -15.17 -7.59
N ASP A 10 -0.76 -14.37 -8.44
CA ASP A 10 -0.65 -14.54 -9.89
C ASP A 10 0.61 -13.86 -10.40
N THR A 11 1.53 -14.67 -10.93
CA THR A 11 2.83 -14.17 -11.38
C THR A 11 2.72 -13.13 -12.49
N PHE A 12 1.81 -13.35 -13.43
CA PHE A 12 1.66 -12.41 -14.54
C PHE A 12 1.21 -11.03 -14.06
N THR A 13 0.19 -10.99 -13.22
CA THR A 13 -0.29 -9.73 -12.66
C THR A 13 0.77 -9.09 -11.77
N SER A 14 1.46 -9.90 -10.98
CA SER A 14 2.51 -9.42 -10.10
C SER A 14 3.62 -8.72 -10.90
N ASP A 15 4.04 -9.34 -12.00
CA ASP A 15 5.09 -8.76 -12.84
C ASP A 15 4.63 -7.44 -13.47
N GLU A 16 3.40 -7.37 -13.94
CA GLU A 16 2.86 -6.18 -14.56
C GLU A 16 2.77 -5.02 -13.56
N TRP A 17 2.24 -5.28 -12.39
CA TRP A 17 2.06 -4.25 -11.37
C TRP A 17 3.40 -3.84 -10.75
N SER A 18 4.31 -4.81 -10.58
CA SER A 18 5.65 -4.50 -10.10
C SER A 18 6.37 -3.56 -11.05
N ALA A 19 6.27 -3.83 -12.35
CA ALA A 19 6.90 -3.00 -13.35
C ALA A 19 6.35 -1.57 -13.32
N ALA A 20 5.03 -1.43 -13.15
CA ALA A 20 4.40 -0.12 -13.11
C ALA A 20 4.81 0.67 -11.86
N ILE A 21 4.87 0.00 -10.72
CA ILE A 21 5.27 0.63 -9.47
C ILE A 21 6.75 1.02 -9.53
N ASP A 22 7.57 0.14 -10.07
CA ASP A 22 8.99 0.41 -10.25
C ASP A 22 9.22 1.60 -11.18
N ALA A 23 8.47 1.66 -12.28
CA ALA A 23 8.57 2.76 -13.23
C ALA A 23 8.18 4.09 -12.61
N ALA A 24 7.38 4.07 -11.55
CA ALA A 24 7.00 5.29 -10.84
C ALA A 24 8.07 5.71 -9.82
N GLY A 25 9.17 4.99 -9.74
CA GLY A 25 10.30 5.37 -8.91
C GLY A 25 10.36 4.69 -7.54
N HIS A 26 9.57 3.66 -7.33
CA HIS A 26 9.54 2.96 -6.04
C HIS A 26 10.30 1.64 -6.10
N SER A 27 10.78 1.19 -4.95
CA SER A 27 11.35 -0.15 -4.82
C SER A 27 10.21 -1.12 -4.56
N VAL A 28 10.21 -2.29 -5.20
CA VAL A 28 9.14 -3.27 -5.06
C VAL A 28 9.68 -4.60 -4.60
N LEU A 29 9.08 -5.15 -3.55
CA LEU A 29 9.26 -6.53 -3.15
C LEU A 29 7.95 -7.23 -3.42
N THR A 30 8.02 -8.50 -3.80
CA THR A 30 6.80 -9.27 -4.06
C THR A 30 6.72 -10.45 -3.09
N ALA A 31 5.50 -10.78 -2.71
CA ALA A 31 5.21 -11.97 -1.91
C ALA A 31 4.06 -12.70 -2.56
N SER A 32 4.11 -14.02 -2.59
CA SER A 32 3.07 -14.84 -3.19
C SER A 32 1.98 -15.23 -2.20
N GLY A 33 2.16 -14.90 -0.92
CA GLY A 33 1.18 -15.24 0.10
C GLY A 33 1.34 -14.40 1.34
N MET A 34 0.35 -14.53 2.24
CA MET A 34 0.26 -13.66 3.42
C MET A 34 1.33 -13.96 4.46
N ARG A 35 1.76 -15.22 4.56
CA ARG A 35 2.79 -15.57 5.52
C ARG A 35 4.13 -14.91 5.17
N GLU A 36 4.50 -15.00 3.90
CA GLU A 36 5.71 -14.34 3.44
C GLU A 36 5.60 -12.83 3.58
N ALA A 37 4.42 -12.29 3.28
CA ALA A 37 4.17 -10.85 3.40
C ALA A 37 4.41 -10.38 4.84
N LEU A 38 3.87 -11.11 5.82
CA LEU A 38 4.05 -10.73 7.21
C LEU A 38 5.51 -10.79 7.63
N ARG A 39 6.23 -11.80 7.17
CA ARG A 39 7.66 -11.92 7.45
C ARG A 39 8.41 -10.69 6.92
N LEU A 40 8.12 -10.30 5.69
CA LEU A 40 8.79 -9.15 5.08
C LEU A 40 8.45 -7.85 5.78
N VAL A 41 7.20 -7.68 6.18
CA VAL A 41 6.80 -6.47 6.92
C VAL A 41 7.52 -6.42 8.27
N ARG A 42 7.65 -7.56 8.95
CA ARG A 42 8.35 -7.62 10.24
C ARG A 42 9.83 -7.28 10.13
N GLU A 43 10.43 -7.56 8.99
CA GLU A 43 11.83 -7.21 8.76
C GLU A 43 12.02 -5.70 8.66
N GLY A 44 10.94 -4.97 8.39
CA GLY A 44 10.99 -3.54 8.34
C GLY A 44 11.33 -2.96 6.98
N GLY A 45 11.15 -1.66 6.83
CA GLY A 45 11.51 -0.97 5.60
C GLY A 45 10.42 -0.93 4.55
N ILE A 46 9.24 -1.47 4.83
CA ILE A 46 8.11 -1.42 3.89
C ILE A 46 7.25 -0.21 4.21
N ASP A 47 6.97 0.61 3.20
CA ASP A 47 6.19 1.83 3.37
C ASP A 47 4.71 1.65 3.05
N VAL A 48 4.38 0.76 2.11
CA VAL A 48 2.99 0.48 1.73
C VAL A 48 2.89 -0.99 1.34
N VAL A 49 1.81 -1.64 1.75
CA VAL A 49 1.53 -3.03 1.36
C VAL A 49 0.33 -3.02 0.41
N VAL A 50 0.52 -3.54 -0.78
CA VAL A 50 -0.55 -3.70 -1.78
C VAL A 50 -0.94 -5.16 -1.81
N ILE A 51 -2.21 -5.45 -1.55
CA ILE A 51 -2.70 -6.82 -1.48
C ILE A 51 -3.79 -7.03 -2.53
N ASP A 52 -3.55 -7.96 -3.45
CA ASP A 52 -4.59 -8.40 -4.36
C ASP A 52 -5.26 -9.62 -3.74
N LEU A 53 -6.51 -9.45 -3.37
CA LEU A 53 -7.27 -10.47 -2.67
C LEU A 53 -8.13 -11.25 -3.65
N TYR A 54 -7.91 -12.56 -3.73
CA TYR A 54 -8.79 -13.43 -4.50
C TYR A 54 -9.90 -13.97 -3.59
N ASP A 55 -9.60 -15.00 -2.81
CA ASP A 55 -10.63 -15.64 -2.00
C ASP A 55 -10.34 -15.78 -0.53
N THR A 56 -9.13 -15.52 -0.10
CA THR A 56 -8.72 -15.87 1.27
C THR A 56 -8.74 -14.65 2.19
N ARG A 57 -9.94 -14.24 2.60
CA ARG A 57 -10.07 -13.14 3.55
C ARG A 57 -9.42 -13.46 4.89
N ALA A 58 -9.40 -14.74 5.26
CA ALA A 58 -8.79 -15.15 6.52
C ALA A 58 -7.31 -14.82 6.57
N GLY A 59 -6.59 -15.07 5.49
CA GLY A 59 -5.16 -14.76 5.43
C GLY A 59 -4.88 -13.27 5.52
N VAL A 60 -5.72 -12.46 4.89
CA VAL A 60 -5.56 -11.01 4.95
C VAL A 60 -5.86 -10.49 6.35
N ALA A 61 -6.88 -11.05 7.02
CA ALA A 61 -7.19 -10.67 8.39
C ALA A 61 -6.03 -11.01 9.32
N GLU A 62 -5.40 -12.14 9.12
CA GLU A 62 -4.26 -12.56 9.91
C GLU A 62 -3.07 -11.62 9.69
N LEU A 63 -2.81 -11.27 8.43
CA LEU A 63 -1.77 -10.31 8.10
C LEU A 63 -2.05 -8.96 8.76
N ALA A 64 -3.28 -8.48 8.66
CA ALA A 64 -3.66 -7.18 9.25
C ALA A 64 -3.47 -7.18 10.76
N ARG A 65 -3.83 -8.27 11.44
CA ARG A 65 -3.61 -8.38 12.89
C ARG A 65 -2.13 -8.38 13.24
N GLY A 66 -1.34 -9.12 12.47
CA GLY A 66 0.10 -9.16 12.68
C GLY A 66 0.75 -7.80 12.48
N MET A 67 0.28 -7.06 11.49
CA MET A 67 0.79 -5.71 11.22
C MET A 67 0.37 -4.73 12.30
N ALA A 68 -0.87 -4.85 12.79
CA ALA A 68 -1.37 -3.95 13.83
C ALA A 68 -0.57 -4.06 15.14
N ALA A 69 0.12 -5.18 15.34
CA ALA A 69 0.98 -5.36 16.51
C ALA A 69 2.32 -4.64 16.37
N LEU A 70 2.63 -4.11 15.22
CA LEU A 70 3.89 -3.41 14.98
C LEU A 70 3.73 -1.91 15.22
N PRO A 71 4.74 -1.24 15.80
CA PRO A 71 4.61 0.19 16.10
C PRO A 71 4.45 1.07 14.88
N ASP A 72 5.08 0.70 13.77
CA ASP A 72 5.04 1.50 12.55
C ASP A 72 4.49 0.69 11.40
N ALA A 73 3.29 0.12 11.57
CA ALA A 73 2.68 -0.71 10.55
C ALA A 73 2.42 0.09 9.28
N PRO A 74 2.82 -0.43 8.11
CA PRO A 74 2.55 0.26 6.86
C PRO A 74 1.07 0.19 6.50
N PRO A 75 0.54 1.20 5.79
CA PRO A 75 -0.84 1.16 5.33
C PRO A 75 -1.03 0.10 4.26
N ILE A 76 -2.26 -0.40 4.17
CA ILE A 76 -2.65 -1.44 3.23
C ILE A 76 -3.51 -0.84 2.12
N VAL A 77 -3.17 -1.17 0.88
CA VAL A 77 -4.04 -0.97 -0.28
C VAL A 77 -4.63 -2.33 -0.59
N LEU A 78 -5.93 -2.47 -0.49
CA LEU A 78 -6.61 -3.73 -0.78
C LEU A 78 -7.28 -3.66 -2.13
N ILE A 79 -7.07 -4.67 -2.97
CA ILE A 79 -7.65 -4.75 -4.30
C ILE A 79 -8.49 -6.02 -4.38
N SER A 80 -9.75 -5.90 -4.73
CA SER A 80 -10.64 -7.07 -4.80
C SER A 80 -11.85 -6.81 -5.66
N GLY A 81 -12.35 -7.87 -6.28
CA GLY A 81 -13.61 -7.84 -7.02
C GLY A 81 -14.78 -8.42 -6.26
N SER A 82 -14.57 -8.82 -5.02
CA SER A 82 -15.64 -9.40 -4.21
C SER A 82 -16.65 -8.35 -3.76
N PRO A 83 -17.96 -8.63 -3.81
CA PRO A 83 -18.95 -7.68 -3.30
C PRO A 83 -18.82 -7.39 -1.80
N ALA A 84 -18.21 -8.30 -1.05
CA ALA A 84 -17.99 -8.11 0.38
C ALA A 84 -16.72 -7.34 0.70
N ALA A 85 -15.89 -7.06 -0.30
CA ALA A 85 -14.59 -6.47 -0.08
C ALA A 85 -14.61 -5.07 0.55
N PRO A 86 -15.55 -4.17 0.20
CA PRO A 86 -15.57 -2.86 0.85
C PRO A 86 -15.76 -2.96 2.36
N THR A 87 -16.68 -3.82 2.81
CA THR A 87 -16.91 -4.03 4.24
C THR A 87 -15.70 -4.65 4.89
N PHE A 88 -15.11 -5.64 4.24
CA PHE A 88 -13.92 -6.30 4.75
C PHE A 88 -12.74 -5.33 4.84
N SER A 89 -12.56 -4.51 3.82
CA SER A 89 -11.52 -3.49 3.77
C SER A 89 -11.61 -2.55 4.97
N ALA A 90 -12.82 -2.07 5.26
CA ALA A 90 -13.04 -1.20 6.41
C ALA A 90 -12.73 -1.92 7.71
N ARG A 91 -13.11 -3.20 7.79
CA ARG A 91 -12.91 -3.99 9.01
C ARG A 91 -11.43 -4.21 9.32
N ILE A 92 -10.60 -4.41 8.30
CA ILE A 92 -9.16 -4.59 8.53
C ILE A 92 -8.40 -3.28 8.61
N GLY A 93 -9.08 -2.16 8.42
CA GLY A 93 -8.43 -0.86 8.48
C GLY A 93 -7.56 -0.54 7.28
N ALA A 94 -7.92 -1.04 6.09
CA ALA A 94 -7.16 -0.72 4.89
C ALA A 94 -7.23 0.77 4.61
N ALA A 95 -6.11 1.34 4.24
CA ALA A 95 -6.02 2.77 3.97
C ALA A 95 -6.63 3.14 2.63
N SER A 96 -6.68 2.19 1.69
CA SER A 96 -7.28 2.41 0.38
C SER A 96 -7.85 1.11 -0.14
N PHE A 97 -8.96 1.19 -0.86
CA PHE A 97 -9.59 0.04 -1.48
C PHE A 97 -9.79 0.32 -2.96
N LEU A 98 -9.35 -0.60 -3.81
CA LEU A 98 -9.53 -0.50 -5.25
C LEU A 98 -10.37 -1.68 -5.74
N PRO A 99 -11.54 -1.43 -6.31
CA PRO A 99 -12.35 -2.52 -6.84
C PRO A 99 -11.80 -3.02 -8.17
N LYS A 100 -11.95 -4.31 -8.44
CA LYS A 100 -11.61 -4.88 -9.73
C LYS A 100 -12.78 -4.70 -10.70
N PRO A 101 -12.52 -4.48 -11.97
CA PRO A 101 -11.21 -4.45 -12.62
C PRO A 101 -10.42 -3.20 -12.24
N CYS A 102 -9.12 -3.37 -12.07
CA CYS A 102 -8.25 -2.32 -11.61
C CYS A 102 -6.99 -2.30 -12.48
N GLU A 103 -6.62 -1.13 -12.95
CA GLU A 103 -5.46 -0.99 -13.80
C GLU A 103 -4.24 -0.63 -12.97
N ALA A 104 -3.06 -0.93 -13.52
CA ALA A 104 -1.81 -0.65 -12.84
C ALA A 104 -1.67 0.82 -12.46
N SER A 105 -2.16 1.72 -13.31
CA SER A 105 -2.11 3.15 -13.04
C SER A 105 -2.90 3.54 -11.80
N GLU A 106 -3.99 2.85 -11.51
CA GLU A 106 -4.78 3.11 -10.31
C GLU A 106 -4.04 2.67 -9.06
N VAL A 107 -3.34 1.54 -9.16
CA VAL A 107 -2.51 1.04 -8.05
C VAL A 107 -1.40 2.03 -7.75
N VAL A 108 -0.71 2.49 -8.80
CA VAL A 108 0.38 3.47 -8.66
C VAL A 108 -0.14 4.77 -8.03
N ALA A 109 -1.32 5.23 -8.45
CA ALA A 109 -1.89 6.45 -7.91
C ALA A 109 -2.22 6.30 -6.42
N ALA A 110 -2.78 5.15 -6.01
CA ALA A 110 -3.11 4.90 -4.62
C ALA A 110 -1.85 4.87 -3.76
N VAL A 111 -0.82 4.19 -4.24
CA VAL A 111 0.47 4.12 -3.54
C VAL A 111 1.06 5.53 -3.37
N GLY A 112 1.02 6.32 -4.44
CA GLY A 112 1.56 7.68 -4.41
C GLY A 112 0.86 8.56 -3.38
N ARG A 113 -0.47 8.45 -3.30
CA ARG A 113 -1.24 9.22 -2.33
C ARG A 113 -0.87 8.86 -0.90
N LEU A 114 -0.69 7.56 -0.63
CA LEU A 114 -0.34 7.11 0.71
C LEU A 114 1.06 7.53 1.08
N LEU A 115 2.00 7.44 0.15
CA LEU A 115 3.37 7.88 0.42
C LEU A 115 3.42 9.38 0.72
N GLY A 116 2.60 10.17 0.05
CA GLY A 116 2.51 11.59 0.31
C GLY A 116 1.99 11.91 1.70
N ARG A 117 1.10 11.09 2.23
CA ARG A 117 0.57 11.27 3.59
C ARG A 117 1.55 10.85 4.67
N LEU A 118 2.33 9.81 4.39
CA LEU A 118 3.28 9.27 5.36
C LEU A 118 4.47 10.18 5.56
N ARG A 119 4.80 10.94 4.55
CA ARG A 119 5.87 11.92 4.68
C ARG A 119 5.25 13.19 5.22
N PRO A 120 5.66 13.60 6.41
CA PRO A 120 5.20 14.88 6.89
C PRO A 120 5.48 15.87 5.79
N VAL A 121 4.47 16.65 5.46
CA VAL A 121 4.66 17.75 4.53
C VAL A 121 5.77 18.55 5.12
N ARG A 122 6.89 18.48 4.49
CA ARG A 122 7.99 19.28 4.89
C ARG A 122 7.63 20.69 4.49
N ILE A 123 7.02 21.36 5.39
CA ILE A 123 6.87 22.78 5.22
C ILE A 123 8.24 23.34 5.44
N VAL A 124 8.92 23.54 4.36
CA VAL A 124 10.18 24.23 4.43
C VAL A 124 9.80 25.68 4.64
N GLU A 125 10.27 26.25 5.68
CA GLU A 125 10.00 27.64 5.98
C GLU A 125 10.24 28.53 4.77
N ASP A 126 11.22 28.19 3.99
CA ASP A 126 11.57 28.94 2.80
C ASP A 126 10.48 28.90 1.74
N ASP A 127 9.71 27.85 1.71
CA ASP A 127 8.63 27.71 0.75
C ASP A 127 7.37 28.41 1.23
N LEU A 128 7.27 28.63 2.52
CA LEU A 128 6.13 29.26 3.13
C LEU A 128 6.16 30.74 3.05
N VAL A 129 7.15 31.22 2.99
CA VAL A 129 7.32 32.58 3.09
C VAL A 129 6.23 33.48 2.59
N ILE A 130 6.33 32.72 2.93
CA ILE A 130 5.71 32.85 3.09
C ILE A 130 5.24 33.43 3.35
N PRO A 131 5.20 33.82 3.31
CA PRO A 131 4.75 33.96 3.75
C PRO A 131 4.40 34.40 4.15
N GLU A 132 4.66 34.45 4.44
CA GLU A 132 4.32 34.21 4.90
C GLU A 132 3.86 34.49 4.73
N ARG A 133 4.15 34.74 4.31
CA ARG A 133 3.72 34.15 4.13
C ARG A 133 3.07 33.93 3.60
N ARG A 134 3.12 34.21 3.42
CA ARG A 134 2.51 33.40 3.10
C ARG A 134 1.88 33.06 3.25
N LEU A 135 2.03 33.38 3.46
CA LEU A 135 1.56 32.59 3.71
C LEU A 135 1.12 32.30 3.64
N GLY A 136 1.58 32.54 3.57
CA GLY A 136 1.37 31.84 3.59
C GLY A 136 1.18 31.59 3.51
#